data_75fd1f5eaa2fd4dcc11ef8b40484d6c8
#
_entry.id   75fd1f5eaa2fd4dcc11ef8b40484d6c8
#
_cell.length_a   1.000
_cell.length_b   1.000
_cell.length_c   1.000
_cell.angle_alpha   90.00
_cell.angle_beta   90.00
_cell.angle_gamma   90.00
#
_symmetry.space_group_name_H-M   'P 1'
#
loop_
_entity.id
_entity.type
_entity.pdbx_description
1 polymer ?
#
loop_
_entity_poly.entity_id
_entity_poly.type
_entity_poly.pdbx_seq_one_letter_code
_entity_poly.pdbx_strand_id
1 'polypeptide(L)'
;IIMTHAGFTPGRPVKPVDLIWDRKHINHEWPQDEQYKDTYIIHGHTPVQIQFKSDSPICYCDGHKIDLDMATFVTNKIALLDLDTLEIEKIFEDKTPKEEN
;
A
#
# COMPACT_ATOMS: atom_id res chain seq x y z
N ILE A 1 -12.97 -4.63 0.74
CA ILE A 1 -11.64 -4.17 0.29
C ILE A 1 -11.83 -2.88 -0.48
N ILE A 2 -11.07 -1.88 -0.11
CA ILE A 2 -11.03 -0.59 -0.79
C ILE A 2 -9.62 -0.38 -1.33
N MET A 3 -9.50 -0.04 -2.60
CA MET A 3 -8.22 0.24 -3.25
C MET A 3 -8.17 1.71 -3.64
N THR A 4 -7.14 2.42 -3.19
CA THR A 4 -6.88 3.81 -3.56
C THR A 4 -5.41 4.01 -3.87
N HIS A 5 -5.06 5.09 -4.56
CA HIS A 5 -3.66 5.36 -4.90
C HIS A 5 -2.81 5.61 -3.65
N ALA A 6 -3.18 6.58 -2.83
CA ALA A 6 -2.38 6.98 -1.67
C ALA A 6 -2.84 6.32 -0.35
N GLY A 7 -4.04 5.76 -0.29
CA GLY A 7 -4.63 5.22 0.93
C GLY A 7 -5.35 6.27 1.75
N PHE A 8 -5.98 5.84 2.81
CA PHE A 8 -6.62 6.71 3.80
C PHE A 8 -6.90 5.91 5.08
N THR A 9 -7.38 6.59 6.12
CA THR A 9 -7.82 5.93 7.36
C THR A 9 -9.32 6.19 7.55
N PRO A 10 -10.16 5.12 7.63
CA PRO A 10 -11.59 5.29 7.86
C PRO A 10 -11.88 6.02 9.17
N GLY A 11 -13.03 6.67 9.25
CA GLY A 11 -13.44 7.43 10.44
C GLY A 11 -12.84 8.82 10.55
N ARG A 12 -12.01 9.23 9.59
CA ARG A 12 -11.44 10.58 9.50
C ARG A 12 -11.95 11.28 8.25
N PRO A 13 -12.11 12.62 8.28
CA PRO A 13 -12.47 13.37 7.08
C PRO A 13 -11.42 13.13 5.98
N VAL A 14 -11.89 12.86 4.76
CA VAL A 14 -11.01 12.66 3.61
C VAL A 14 -11.59 13.42 2.42
N LYS A 15 -10.71 14.12 1.69
CA LYS A 15 -11.06 14.77 0.43
C LYS A 15 -10.59 13.90 -0.73
N PRO A 16 -11.21 13.99 -1.92
CA PRO A 16 -10.75 13.20 -3.08
C PRO A 16 -9.25 13.34 -3.37
N VAL A 17 -8.68 14.54 -3.21
CA VAL A 17 -7.26 14.78 -3.42
C VAL A 17 -6.38 13.99 -2.43
N ASP A 18 -6.87 13.75 -1.22
CA ASP A 18 -6.13 12.99 -0.21
C ASP A 18 -5.96 11.54 -0.61
N LEU A 19 -6.94 10.95 -1.33
CA LEU A 19 -6.85 9.58 -1.82
C LEU A 19 -5.74 9.39 -2.86
N ILE A 20 -5.24 10.49 -3.42
CA ILE A 20 -4.18 10.50 -4.45
C ILE A 20 -2.82 10.89 -3.85
N TRP A 21 -2.79 11.83 -2.91
CA TRP A 21 -1.55 12.47 -2.47
C TRP A 21 -1.18 12.30 -1.01
N ASP A 22 -2.10 11.88 -0.14
CA ASP A 22 -1.83 11.84 1.29
C ASP A 22 -0.79 10.78 1.65
N ARG A 23 0.13 11.12 2.56
CA ARG A 23 1.11 10.20 3.15
C ARG A 23 1.01 10.13 4.68
N LYS A 24 0.11 10.90 5.27
CA LYS A 24 -0.01 11.00 6.73
C LYS A 24 -0.82 9.86 7.34
N HIS A 25 -1.75 9.27 6.57
CA HIS A 25 -2.61 8.19 7.02
C HIS A 25 -1.82 6.96 7.49
N ILE A 26 -0.59 6.79 7.01
CA ILE A 26 0.27 5.67 7.39
C ILE A 26 0.54 5.66 8.89
N ASN A 27 0.61 6.83 9.50
CA ASN A 27 0.86 6.99 10.94
C ASN A 27 -0.43 7.02 11.77
N HIS A 28 -1.60 6.95 11.15
CA HIS A 28 -2.88 6.95 11.84
C HIS A 28 -3.26 5.54 12.26
N GLU A 29 -3.68 5.39 13.50
CA GLU A 29 -4.18 4.12 14.02
C GLU A 29 -5.52 3.76 13.38
N TRP A 30 -5.81 2.45 13.31
CA TRP A 30 -7.10 1.97 12.83
C TRP A 30 -8.19 2.30 13.85
N PRO A 31 -9.37 2.81 13.41
CA PRO A 31 -10.43 3.14 14.35
C PRO A 31 -10.98 1.90 15.04
N GLN A 32 -11.40 2.08 16.32
CA GLN A 32 -11.98 1.01 17.14
C GLN A 32 -13.46 0.75 16.82
N ASP A 33 -14.01 1.43 15.83
CA ASP A 33 -15.41 1.31 15.44
C ASP A 33 -15.68 -0.03 14.76
N GLU A 34 -16.68 -0.76 15.25
CA GLU A 34 -17.08 -2.07 14.72
C GLU A 34 -17.42 -2.06 13.23
N GLN A 35 -17.90 -0.93 12.69
CA GLN A 35 -18.24 -0.84 11.28
C GLN A 35 -17.03 -1.04 10.34
N TYR A 36 -15.81 -0.83 10.85
CA TYR A 36 -14.59 -0.94 10.06
C TYR A 36 -13.79 -2.22 10.33
N LYS A 37 -14.27 -3.13 11.16
CA LYS A 37 -13.51 -4.33 11.56
C LYS A 37 -13.16 -5.24 10.39
N ASP A 38 -13.97 -5.27 9.34
CA ASP A 38 -13.77 -6.09 8.15
C ASP A 38 -13.41 -5.26 6.91
N THR A 39 -12.98 -4.02 7.12
CA THR A 39 -12.54 -3.14 6.05
C THR A 39 -11.03 -3.22 5.88
N TYR A 40 -10.58 -3.32 4.64
CA TYR A 40 -9.16 -3.40 4.29
C TYR A 40 -8.85 -2.37 3.21
N ILE A 41 -7.77 -1.62 3.42
CA ILE A 41 -7.31 -0.57 2.50
C ILE A 41 -6.03 -1.04 1.82
N ILE A 42 -6.05 -1.10 0.49
CA ILE A 42 -4.88 -1.45 -0.31
C ILE A 42 -4.47 -0.20 -1.09
N HIS A 43 -3.19 0.16 -0.99
CA HIS A 43 -2.69 1.40 -1.59
C HIS A 43 -1.25 1.27 -2.09
N GLY A 44 -0.80 2.32 -2.77
CA GLY A 44 0.58 2.53 -3.18
C GLY A 44 1.07 3.91 -2.77
N HIS A 45 1.63 4.66 -3.69
CA HIS A 45 2.10 6.05 -3.58
C HIS A 45 3.30 6.26 -2.64
N THR A 46 3.34 5.62 -1.50
CA THR A 46 4.43 5.75 -0.53
C THR A 46 5.28 4.48 -0.56
N PRO A 47 6.49 4.52 -1.15
CA PRO A 47 7.31 3.33 -1.27
C PRO A 47 7.62 2.65 0.05
N VAL A 48 7.46 1.33 0.10
CA VAL A 48 7.74 0.54 1.31
C VAL A 48 9.20 0.65 1.75
N GLN A 49 10.13 0.83 0.81
CA GLN A 49 11.54 0.99 1.10
C GLN A 49 11.82 2.26 1.92
N ILE A 50 11.09 3.32 1.64
CA ILE A 50 11.26 4.62 2.31
C ILE A 50 10.52 4.63 3.64
N GLN A 51 9.24 4.30 3.64
CA GLN A 51 8.38 4.44 4.81
C GLN A 51 8.64 3.35 5.86
N PHE A 52 8.88 2.12 5.42
CA PHE A 52 8.99 0.96 6.32
C PHE A 52 10.38 0.30 6.27
N LYS A 53 11.29 0.79 5.43
CA LYS A 53 12.61 0.19 5.20
C LYS A 53 12.50 -1.29 4.83
N SER A 54 11.53 -1.60 3.99
CA SER A 54 11.20 -2.97 3.57
C SER A 54 11.49 -3.17 2.09
N ASP A 55 11.81 -4.40 1.70
CA ASP A 55 11.93 -4.83 0.30
C ASP A 55 10.69 -5.58 -0.19
N SER A 56 9.67 -5.65 0.63
CA SER A 56 8.42 -6.34 0.34
C SER A 56 7.22 -5.48 0.73
N PRO A 57 6.05 -5.70 0.12
CA PRO A 57 4.82 -5.05 0.57
C PRO A 57 4.60 -5.21 2.06
N ILE A 58 4.03 -4.19 2.67
CA ILE A 58 3.82 -4.13 4.12
C ILE A 58 2.34 -4.14 4.44
N CYS A 59 1.99 -5.03 5.35
CA CYS A 59 0.69 -5.06 6.01
C CYS A 59 0.84 -4.40 7.37
N TYR A 60 0.04 -3.40 7.66
CA TYR A 60 0.13 -2.62 8.90
C TYR A 60 -1.27 -2.28 9.45
N CYS A 61 -1.35 -1.59 10.58
CA CYS A 61 -2.62 -1.32 11.29
C CYS A 61 -3.40 -2.62 11.55
N ASP A 62 -2.78 -3.57 12.24
CA ASP A 62 -3.37 -4.86 12.56
C ASP A 62 -3.93 -5.62 11.34
N GLY A 63 -3.30 -5.45 10.19
CA GLY A 63 -3.68 -6.12 8.95
C GLY A 63 -4.70 -5.39 8.10
N HIS A 64 -5.18 -4.22 8.53
CA HIS A 64 -6.21 -3.47 7.81
C HIS A 64 -5.68 -2.62 6.65
N LYS A 65 -4.39 -2.34 6.62
CA LYS A 65 -3.78 -1.56 5.54
C LYS A 65 -2.65 -2.35 4.90
N ILE A 66 -2.56 -2.29 3.58
CA ILE A 66 -1.51 -2.94 2.82
C ILE A 66 -0.91 -1.95 1.84
N ASP A 67 0.40 -1.70 1.96
CA ASP A 67 1.15 -0.87 1.03
C ASP A 67 1.86 -1.78 0.02
N LEU A 68 1.45 -1.68 -1.25
CA LEU A 68 2.02 -2.46 -2.34
C LEU A 68 3.09 -1.70 -3.14
N ASP A 69 3.45 -0.49 -2.76
CA ASP A 69 4.37 0.34 -3.54
C ASP A 69 5.81 -0.15 -3.39
N MET A 70 6.29 -0.85 -4.40
CA MET A 70 7.65 -1.38 -4.47
C MET A 70 8.65 -0.40 -5.11
N ALA A 71 8.23 0.86 -5.34
CA ALA A 71 9.02 1.83 -6.11
C ALA A 71 9.43 1.25 -7.48
N THR A 72 8.48 0.70 -8.22
CA THR A 72 8.71 -0.08 -9.45
C THR A 72 9.58 0.63 -10.48
N PHE A 73 9.41 1.94 -10.62
CA PHE A 73 10.20 2.73 -11.58
C PHE A 73 11.70 2.77 -11.26
N VAL A 74 12.08 2.46 -10.02
CA VAL A 74 13.48 2.39 -9.57
C VAL A 74 13.95 0.94 -9.43
N THR A 75 13.12 0.08 -8.85
CA THR A 75 13.49 -1.29 -8.49
C THR A 75 13.21 -2.30 -9.59
N ASN A 76 12.33 -1.98 -10.54
CA ASN A 76 11.78 -2.92 -11.53
C ASN A 76 11.03 -4.10 -10.89
N LYS A 77 10.56 -3.93 -9.67
CA LYS A 77 9.81 -4.95 -8.94
C LYS A 77 8.33 -4.60 -8.87
N ILE A 78 7.49 -5.59 -8.97
CA ILE A 78 6.05 -5.48 -8.76
C ILE A 78 5.57 -6.65 -7.93
N ALA A 79 4.67 -6.39 -6.98
CA ALA A 79 4.10 -7.41 -6.12
C ALA A 79 2.71 -7.82 -6.60
N LEU A 80 2.41 -9.11 -6.45
CA LEU A 80 1.08 -9.66 -6.70
C LEU A 80 0.44 -10.04 -5.36
N LEU A 81 -0.68 -9.42 -5.04
CA LEU A 81 -1.45 -9.69 -3.84
C LEU A 81 -2.66 -10.56 -4.15
N ASP A 82 -2.83 -11.63 -3.39
CA ASP A 82 -4.05 -12.43 -3.44
C ASP A 82 -5.15 -11.72 -2.64
N LEU A 83 -6.25 -11.33 -3.30
CA LEU A 83 -7.33 -10.59 -2.65
C LEU A 83 -8.21 -11.48 -1.75
N ASP A 84 -8.17 -12.79 -1.92
CA ASP A 84 -8.94 -13.70 -1.06
C ASP A 84 -8.25 -13.93 0.28
N THR A 85 -6.93 -14.08 0.25
CA THR A 85 -6.13 -14.35 1.46
C THR A 85 -5.47 -13.10 2.03
N LEU A 86 -5.34 -12.02 1.25
CA LEU A 86 -4.58 -10.80 1.54
C LEU A 86 -3.10 -11.10 1.79
N GLU A 87 -2.57 -12.13 1.15
CA GLU A 87 -1.17 -12.50 1.21
C GLU A 87 -0.46 -12.17 -0.11
N ILE A 88 0.83 -11.86 -0.01
CA ILE A 88 1.66 -11.65 -1.19
C ILE A 88 1.94 -13.00 -1.84
N GLU A 89 1.43 -13.18 -3.05
CA GLU A 89 1.61 -14.43 -3.80
C GLU A 89 3.00 -14.49 -4.42
N LYS A 90 3.45 -13.37 -5.03
CA LYS A 90 4.73 -13.32 -5.72
C LYS A 90 5.23 -11.89 -5.89
N ILE A 91 6.54 -11.73 -5.90
CA ILE A 91 7.21 -10.50 -6.31
C ILE A 91 7.94 -10.79 -7.61
N PHE A 92 7.60 -10.04 -8.66
CA PHE A 92 8.27 -10.11 -9.96
C PHE A 92 9.35 -9.05 -10.03
N GLU A 93 10.47 -9.38 -10.64
CA GLU A 93 11.52 -8.41 -10.91
C GLU A 93 11.94 -8.52 -12.37
N ASP A 94 11.93 -7.40 -13.08
CA ASP A 94 12.50 -7.32 -14.43
C ASP A 94 13.99 -7.02 -14.30
N LYS A 95 14.82 -8.00 -14.65
CA LYS A 95 16.28 -7.89 -14.61
C LYS A 95 16.88 -7.49 -15.95
N THR A 96 16.04 -7.20 -16.94
CA THR A 96 16.51 -6.74 -18.24
C THR A 96 17.22 -5.39 -18.08
N PRO A 97 18.45 -5.22 -18.58
CA PRO A 97 19.12 -3.92 -18.53
C PRO A 97 18.29 -2.85 -19.22
N LYS A 98 18.20 -1.68 -18.58
CA LYS A 98 17.53 -0.53 -19.22
C LYS A 98 18.40 -0.02 -20.34
N GLU A 99 17.78 0.22 -21.50
CA GLU A 99 18.46 0.90 -22.60
C GLU A 99 18.70 2.37 -22.22
N GLU A 100 19.95 2.80 -22.35
CA GLU A 100 20.29 4.22 -22.24
C GLU A 100 20.00 4.91 -23.56
N ASN A 101 19.15 5.92 -23.49
CA ASN A 101 18.86 6.78 -24.66
C ASN A 101 19.44 8.15 -24.44
#